data_6bcbac339083aede34bbb304b74ffd43
#
_entry.id   6bcbac339083aede34bbb304b74ffd43
#
_cell.length_a   1.000
_cell.length_b   1.000
_cell.length_c   1.000
_cell.angle_alpha   90.00
_cell.angle_beta   90.00
_cell.angle_gamma   90.00
#
_symmetry.space_group_name_H-M   'P 1'
#
loop_
_entity.id
_entity.type
_entity.pdbx_description
1 polymer ?
#
loop_
_entity_poly.entity_id
_entity_poly.type
_entity_poly.pdbx_seq_one_letter_code
_entity_poly.pdbx_strand_id
1 'polypeptide(L)'
;MDAEVDGSADVFCVLSEATENNVDPSFCQSSSVVGKEFDKACRGEVRAFPSTTAHKKSGGDGGFTCCVPRCFNNNKKNPELSFYNFPNGKSPESQELRKKWIHLISRKNFTPTLGHRVCSQHFPGGRKTYMNCLPILVPKTIKPTLTTPRSTTKARNRSSVCPEQNTKRRRLCEMEAQNVLVDCTKETYPEVENLDPSASLREQVEKLKAENNMLKSENVCQKNDIKVLKEQIHKVQIEKSFSVDRFKDDDKLFRFYTGLQDYKTFQILFESFGTVVNNIVYYDSNTKAENITSSDFVKHGPKRLLRPEQEFFLVLVRLRLGLHEEDIAARAGFSQSQVSRIMISWIDFLHARLRSYPIWPSRSCIDKTMPESFKQMYPSTRVVIDYTEIFIEMPSSFRSQSVTYSSYKHHNTAKALIGISPSGAVSFVSDLYAGRSSDKQITNDCGILDLLEAGDSVMADKGFEIAGDLPQGVTLNIPPFLGGKDHLSIEEETETRRIASVRIHVERAIVRIKNFKILSTIFPVSMAADINKVWIICCYLSNFLPPLIKNDRA
;
A
#
# COMPACT_ATOMS: atom_id res chain seq x y z
N MET A 1 -4.82 -17.14 -40.30
CA MET A 1 -5.57 -16.22 -39.39
C MET A 1 -6.03 -17.09 -38.24
N ASP A 2 -5.08 -17.35 -37.36
CA ASP A 2 -5.26 -18.25 -36.22
C ASP A 2 -5.59 -17.35 -35.01
N ALA A 3 -6.80 -17.55 -34.48
CA ALA A 3 -7.23 -16.88 -33.26
C ALA A 3 -6.51 -17.56 -32.07
N GLU A 4 -5.56 -16.87 -31.48
CA GLU A 4 -5.01 -17.22 -30.17
C GLU A 4 -6.15 -17.28 -29.15
N VAL A 5 -6.46 -18.49 -28.68
CA VAL A 5 -7.38 -18.74 -27.59
C VAL A 5 -6.63 -18.34 -26.29
N ASP A 6 -6.94 -17.15 -25.82
CA ASP A 6 -6.37 -16.53 -24.64
C ASP A 6 -6.72 -17.33 -23.37
N GLY A 7 -5.70 -17.81 -22.66
CA GLY A 7 -5.83 -18.56 -21.40
C GLY A 7 -6.43 -17.77 -20.21
N SER A 8 -6.96 -16.57 -20.47
CA SER A 8 -7.75 -15.79 -19.51
C SER A 8 -9.20 -16.29 -19.39
N ALA A 9 -9.64 -17.18 -20.28
CA ALA A 9 -11.02 -17.67 -20.34
C ALA A 9 -11.46 -18.43 -19.07
N ASP A 10 -10.55 -19.12 -18.37
CA ASP A 10 -10.89 -19.93 -17.21
C ASP A 10 -11.25 -19.09 -15.97
N VAL A 11 -10.56 -17.98 -15.76
CA VAL A 11 -10.86 -17.02 -14.66
C VAL A 11 -12.11 -16.21 -15.00
N PHE A 12 -12.32 -15.89 -16.28
CA PHE A 12 -13.50 -15.18 -16.76
C PHE A 12 -14.77 -16.02 -16.69
N CYS A 13 -14.71 -17.35 -16.87
CA CYS A 13 -15.87 -18.21 -16.73
C CYS A 13 -16.41 -18.17 -15.29
N VAL A 14 -15.53 -18.18 -14.28
CA VAL A 14 -15.93 -18.08 -12.86
C VAL A 14 -16.44 -16.68 -12.50
N LEU A 15 -15.88 -15.62 -13.10
CA LEU A 15 -16.31 -14.25 -12.85
C LEU A 15 -17.60 -13.88 -13.60
N SER A 16 -17.86 -14.44 -14.79
CA SER A 16 -19.09 -14.17 -15.54
C SER A 16 -20.32 -14.85 -14.94
N GLU A 17 -20.15 -16.06 -14.39
CA GLU A 17 -21.24 -16.74 -13.65
C GLU A 17 -21.60 -16.03 -12.33
N ALA A 18 -20.65 -15.30 -11.72
CA ALA A 18 -20.88 -14.55 -10.49
C ALA A 18 -21.67 -13.25 -10.68
N THR A 19 -21.72 -12.68 -11.89
CA THR A 19 -22.47 -11.45 -12.18
C THR A 19 -23.95 -11.70 -12.46
N GLU A 20 -24.36 -12.93 -12.77
CA GLU A 20 -25.75 -13.28 -13.07
C GLU A 20 -26.52 -13.81 -11.85
N ASN A 21 -25.85 -14.25 -10.78
CA ASN A 21 -26.51 -14.74 -9.57
C ASN A 21 -26.35 -13.74 -8.42
N ASN A 22 -27.46 -13.11 -8.02
CA ASN A 22 -27.60 -12.36 -6.76
C ASN A 22 -27.29 -13.28 -5.58
N VAL A 23 -26.08 -13.17 -5.00
CA VAL A 23 -25.67 -13.95 -3.83
C VAL A 23 -26.21 -13.29 -2.56
N ASP A 24 -26.98 -14.05 -1.80
CA ASP A 24 -27.53 -13.69 -0.49
C ASP A 24 -26.40 -13.36 0.51
N PRO A 25 -26.42 -12.22 1.21
CA PRO A 25 -25.37 -11.79 2.13
C PRO A 25 -25.21 -12.64 3.41
N SER A 26 -26.09 -13.60 3.66
CA SER A 26 -26.13 -14.36 4.92
C SER A 26 -25.04 -15.44 5.06
N PHE A 27 -24.35 -15.83 3.99
CA PHE A 27 -23.36 -16.91 4.01
C PHE A 27 -21.98 -16.53 4.59
N CYS A 28 -21.76 -15.26 4.90
CA CYS A 28 -20.45 -14.72 5.33
C CYS A 28 -20.19 -14.77 6.86
N GLN A 29 -21.07 -15.38 7.68
CA GLN A 29 -20.95 -15.22 9.13
C GLN A 29 -20.22 -16.35 9.89
N SER A 30 -19.90 -17.49 9.29
CA SER A 30 -19.37 -18.65 10.03
C SER A 30 -17.84 -18.75 10.15
N SER A 31 -17.06 -18.06 9.32
CA SER A 31 -15.58 -18.19 9.34
C SER A 31 -14.83 -17.20 10.25
N SER A 32 -15.52 -16.37 11.01
CA SER A 32 -14.91 -15.25 11.74
C SER A 32 -14.30 -15.60 13.12
N VAL A 33 -14.45 -16.81 13.62
CA VAL A 33 -14.04 -17.16 15.00
C VAL A 33 -12.55 -17.50 15.07
N VAL A 34 -12.03 -18.23 14.09
CA VAL A 34 -10.65 -18.78 14.11
C VAL A 34 -9.62 -17.72 13.72
N GLY A 35 -9.93 -16.86 12.75
CA GLY A 35 -9.07 -15.72 12.42
C GLY A 35 -8.89 -14.75 13.60
N LYS A 36 -9.92 -14.65 14.46
CA LYS A 36 -9.86 -13.87 15.71
C LYS A 36 -8.95 -14.49 16.77
N GLU A 37 -8.79 -15.81 16.78
CA GLU A 37 -7.85 -16.47 17.72
C GLU A 37 -6.40 -16.31 17.30
N PHE A 38 -6.10 -16.37 16.01
CA PHE A 38 -4.75 -16.07 15.51
C PHE A 38 -4.38 -14.60 15.76
N ASP A 39 -5.26 -13.67 15.42
CA ASP A 39 -5.12 -12.25 15.74
C ASP A 39 -4.94 -12.01 17.25
N LYS A 40 -5.66 -12.75 18.10
CA LYS A 40 -5.57 -12.66 19.55
C LYS A 40 -4.28 -13.29 20.08
N ALA A 41 -3.79 -14.37 19.47
CA ALA A 41 -2.52 -14.99 19.80
C ALA A 41 -1.32 -14.13 19.40
N CYS A 42 -1.36 -13.48 18.24
CA CYS A 42 -0.31 -12.56 17.78
C CYS A 42 -0.35 -11.20 18.48
N ARG A 43 -1.54 -10.72 18.85
CA ARG A 43 -1.74 -9.49 19.62
C ARG A 43 -1.53 -9.69 21.10
N GLY A 44 -1.14 -10.88 21.60
CA GLY A 44 -1.01 -11.16 23.02
C GLY A 44 -0.62 -9.91 23.76
N GLU A 45 -1.59 -9.32 24.47
CA GLU A 45 -1.57 -7.99 25.11
C GLU A 45 -0.25 -7.25 24.82
N VAL A 46 -0.17 -6.56 23.68
CA VAL A 46 0.66 -5.39 23.64
C VAL A 46 0.02 -4.53 24.73
N ARG A 47 0.48 -4.71 25.96
CA ARG A 47 0.39 -3.62 26.92
C ARG A 47 0.96 -2.48 26.13
N ALA A 48 0.06 -1.68 25.58
CA ALA A 48 0.40 -0.33 25.20
C ALA A 48 1.31 0.11 26.33
N PHE A 49 2.58 0.37 26.01
CA PHE A 49 3.41 1.11 26.95
C PHE A 49 2.49 2.21 27.43
N PRO A 50 2.18 2.26 28.73
CA PRO A 50 1.19 3.18 29.18
C PRO A 50 1.63 4.51 28.60
N SER A 51 0.84 5.05 27.67
CA SER A 51 0.78 6.47 27.48
C SER A 51 0.66 6.90 28.91
N THR A 52 1.72 7.51 29.47
CA THR A 52 1.78 7.95 30.83
C THR A 52 0.46 8.63 31.13
N THR A 53 -0.50 7.85 31.57
CA THR A 53 -1.69 8.31 32.23
C THR A 53 -1.14 9.10 33.40
N ALA A 54 -1.35 10.39 33.30
CA ALA A 54 -1.10 11.30 34.37
C ALA A 54 -1.69 10.68 35.63
N HIS A 55 -0.84 10.12 36.50
CA HIS A 55 -1.15 10.02 37.88
C HIS A 55 -1.39 11.46 38.33
N LYS A 56 -2.66 11.82 38.49
CA LYS A 56 -3.07 12.92 39.33
C LYS A 56 -2.52 12.64 40.74
N LYS A 57 -1.32 13.12 41.01
CA LYS A 57 -0.89 13.46 42.36
C LYS A 57 -1.11 14.95 42.49
N SER A 58 -2.04 15.27 43.38
CA SER A 58 -2.27 16.56 43.96
C SER A 58 -0.95 17.25 44.34
N GLY A 59 -0.79 18.53 44.01
CA GLY A 59 0.18 19.41 44.62
C GLY A 59 1.28 19.89 43.67
N GLY A 60 1.21 21.18 43.31
CA GLY A 60 2.31 21.95 42.75
C GLY A 60 2.16 22.35 41.30
N ASP A 61 1.79 23.58 41.06
CA ASP A 61 1.65 24.27 39.76
C ASP A 61 3.02 24.55 39.08
N GLY A 62 3.98 23.63 39.18
CA GLY A 62 5.34 23.74 38.68
C GLY A 62 5.52 23.19 37.24
N GLY A 63 5.55 24.06 36.26
CA GLY A 63 6.02 23.70 34.91
C GLY A 63 7.52 23.32 34.95
N PHE A 64 7.96 22.44 33.99
CA PHE A 64 9.38 22.11 33.87
C PHE A 64 10.04 22.87 32.73
N THR A 65 11.31 23.23 32.94
CA THR A 65 12.15 24.01 32.01
C THR A 65 13.25 23.11 31.45
N CYS A 66 13.68 23.38 30.21
CA CYS A 66 14.81 22.68 29.62
C CYS A 66 16.09 22.92 30.42
N CYS A 67 16.83 21.84 30.73
CA CYS A 67 18.03 21.92 31.55
C CYS A 67 19.33 22.22 30.77
N VAL A 68 19.26 22.32 29.44
CA VAL A 68 20.41 22.69 28.61
C VAL A 68 20.81 24.13 28.87
N PRO A 69 22.10 24.46 29.11
CA PRO A 69 22.55 25.81 29.38
C PRO A 69 22.12 26.80 28.29
N ARG A 70 21.59 27.94 28.68
CA ARG A 70 21.08 29.02 27.81
C ARG A 70 19.82 28.65 27.00
N CYS A 71 19.16 27.56 27.31
CA CYS A 71 17.83 27.25 26.81
C CYS A 71 16.78 27.62 27.85
N PHE A 72 15.83 28.48 27.49
CA PHE A 72 14.77 28.98 28.37
C PHE A 72 13.40 28.37 28.02
N ASN A 73 13.35 27.34 27.19
CA ASN A 73 12.11 26.66 26.82
C ASN A 73 11.47 26.02 28.04
N ASN A 74 10.17 26.22 28.18
CA ASN A 74 9.36 25.74 29.29
C ASN A 74 8.05 25.17 28.72
N ASN A 75 7.56 24.06 29.27
CA ASN A 75 6.36 23.39 28.79
C ASN A 75 5.08 24.24 28.87
N LYS A 76 5.04 25.27 29.76
CA LYS A 76 3.91 26.22 29.82
C LYS A 76 4.01 27.31 28.75
N LYS A 77 5.24 27.78 28.44
CA LYS A 77 5.48 28.83 27.44
C LYS A 77 5.58 28.32 26.03
N ASN A 78 5.99 27.07 25.84
CA ASN A 78 6.22 26.43 24.56
C ASN A 78 5.49 25.07 24.53
N PRO A 79 4.16 25.05 24.48
CA PRO A 79 3.37 23.81 24.49
C PRO A 79 3.58 22.96 23.26
N GLU A 80 4.09 23.53 22.16
CA GLU A 80 4.43 22.86 20.92
C GLU A 80 5.69 21.99 21.01
N LEU A 81 6.51 22.19 22.06
CA LEU A 81 7.75 21.46 22.25
C LEU A 81 7.56 20.23 23.14
N SER A 82 8.16 19.11 22.71
CA SER A 82 8.27 17.91 23.56
C SER A 82 9.46 18.04 24.51
N PHE A 83 9.32 17.50 25.73
CA PHE A 83 10.37 17.53 26.76
C PHE A 83 10.70 16.11 27.20
N TYR A 84 11.95 15.70 27.01
CA TYR A 84 12.42 14.33 27.21
C TYR A 84 13.18 14.16 28.52
N ASN A 85 12.90 13.04 29.18
CA ASN A 85 13.65 12.63 30.39
C ASN A 85 15.05 12.16 30.02
N PHE A 86 15.98 12.28 30.97
CA PHE A 86 17.24 11.57 30.89
C PHE A 86 17.01 10.05 30.86
N PRO A 87 17.87 9.29 30.14
CA PRO A 87 17.84 7.83 30.22
C PRO A 87 17.91 7.35 31.66
N ASN A 88 17.12 6.35 32.02
CA ASN A 88 16.92 5.92 33.39
C ASN A 88 18.13 5.17 34.02
N GLY A 89 19.10 4.76 33.20
CA GLY A 89 20.32 4.08 33.66
C GLY A 89 20.13 2.66 34.20
N LYS A 90 18.99 2.00 33.92
CA LYS A 90 18.72 0.64 34.41
C LYS A 90 19.44 -0.46 33.61
N SER A 91 19.72 -0.22 32.32
CA SER A 91 20.52 -1.14 31.49
C SER A 91 21.90 -0.55 31.18
N PRO A 92 22.92 -1.37 30.86
CA PRO A 92 24.25 -0.89 30.47
C PRO A 92 24.21 0.16 29.35
N GLU A 93 23.39 -0.09 28.32
CA GLU A 93 23.18 0.83 27.19
C GLU A 93 22.55 2.16 27.63
N SER A 94 21.57 2.10 28.53
CA SER A 94 20.92 3.28 29.08
C SER A 94 21.87 4.09 29.97
N GLN A 95 22.82 3.45 30.69
CA GLN A 95 23.86 4.11 31.45
C GLN A 95 24.84 4.85 30.55
N GLU A 96 25.26 4.19 29.47
CA GLU A 96 26.17 4.81 28.51
C GLU A 96 25.51 6.00 27.79
N LEU A 97 24.25 5.84 27.36
CA LEU A 97 23.48 6.92 26.74
C LEU A 97 23.30 8.10 27.73
N ARG A 98 23.04 7.82 29.00
CA ARG A 98 22.96 8.86 30.05
C ARG A 98 24.27 9.61 30.21
N LYS A 99 25.43 8.94 30.23
CA LYS A 99 26.76 9.54 30.28
C LYS A 99 26.99 10.44 29.05
N LYS A 100 26.64 9.97 27.85
CA LYS A 100 26.73 10.77 26.61
C LYS A 100 25.87 12.04 26.67
N TRP A 101 24.64 11.97 27.20
CA TRP A 101 23.78 13.14 27.36
C TRP A 101 24.39 14.18 28.33
N ILE A 102 24.90 13.72 29.48
CA ILE A 102 25.52 14.61 30.50
C ILE A 102 26.74 15.32 29.88
N HIS A 103 27.57 14.58 29.14
CA HIS A 103 28.75 15.14 28.48
C HIS A 103 28.37 16.18 27.41
N LEU A 104 27.39 15.87 26.55
CA LEU A 104 26.95 16.78 25.48
C LEU A 104 26.28 18.05 26.00
N ILE A 105 25.57 17.99 27.14
CA ILE A 105 24.94 19.16 27.79
C ILE A 105 25.99 20.09 28.40
N SER A 106 27.18 19.56 28.73
CA SER A 106 28.35 20.34 29.20
C SER A 106 28.05 21.31 30.36
N ARG A 107 27.22 20.92 31.31
CA ARG A 107 26.89 21.73 32.50
C ARG A 107 27.82 21.35 33.65
N LYS A 108 28.56 22.33 34.21
CA LYS A 108 29.49 22.10 35.34
C LYS A 108 28.74 21.51 36.54
N ASN A 109 29.29 20.47 37.16
CA ASN A 109 28.77 19.81 38.37
C ASN A 109 27.29 19.41 38.28
N PHE A 110 26.87 18.88 37.13
CA PHE A 110 25.47 18.54 36.84
C PHE A 110 25.18 17.04 36.97
N THR A 111 24.34 16.72 37.94
CA THR A 111 23.79 15.37 38.10
C THR A 111 22.29 15.44 37.81
N PRO A 112 21.81 14.82 36.68
CA PRO A 112 20.40 14.90 36.33
C PRO A 112 19.52 14.10 37.31
N THR A 113 18.47 14.74 37.80
CA THR A 113 17.41 14.14 38.62
C THR A 113 16.20 13.80 37.76
N LEU A 114 15.19 13.13 38.32
CA LEU A 114 13.95 12.78 37.63
C LEU A 114 13.15 13.98 37.08
N GLY A 115 13.39 15.17 37.64
CA GLY A 115 12.73 16.42 37.20
C GLY A 115 13.41 17.12 36.01
N HIS A 116 14.66 16.78 35.70
CA HIS A 116 15.37 17.41 34.59
C HIS A 116 14.91 16.92 33.23
N ARG A 117 14.68 17.86 32.32
CA ARG A 117 14.19 17.61 30.97
C ARG A 117 15.05 18.30 29.90
N VAL A 118 15.08 17.74 28.68
CA VAL A 118 15.69 18.34 27.50
C VAL A 118 14.59 18.54 26.46
N CYS A 119 14.42 19.77 25.94
CA CYS A 119 13.37 20.02 24.94
C CYS A 119 13.75 19.48 23.55
N SER A 120 12.74 19.29 22.72
CA SER A 120 12.85 18.68 21.40
C SER A 120 13.77 19.43 20.44
N GLN A 121 13.98 20.74 20.63
CA GLN A 121 14.88 21.56 19.79
C GLN A 121 16.35 21.15 19.90
N HIS A 122 16.75 20.42 20.92
CA HIS A 122 18.11 19.91 21.09
C HIS A 122 18.33 18.55 20.41
N PHE A 123 17.41 18.08 19.60
CA PHE A 123 17.59 16.85 18.82
C PHE A 123 17.51 17.15 17.33
N PRO A 124 18.34 16.48 16.49
CA PRO A 124 18.28 16.64 15.04
C PRO A 124 16.86 16.43 14.51
N GLY A 125 16.36 17.35 13.67
CA GLY A 125 14.99 17.33 13.17
C GLY A 125 13.91 17.75 14.19
N GLY A 126 14.30 18.36 15.33
CA GLY A 126 13.34 18.89 16.32
C GLY A 126 12.58 17.82 17.11
N ARG A 127 13.01 16.56 17.06
CA ARG A 127 12.39 15.44 17.77
C ARG A 127 13.40 14.36 18.13
N LYS A 128 13.31 13.81 19.34
CA LYS A 128 14.09 12.64 19.73
C LYS A 128 13.51 11.38 19.06
N THR A 129 14.35 10.66 18.33
CA THR A 129 14.03 9.37 17.71
C THR A 129 15.06 8.31 18.13
N TYR A 130 14.87 7.05 17.73
CA TYR A 130 15.86 6.01 17.97
C TYR A 130 17.22 6.34 17.32
N MET A 131 17.22 6.84 16.08
CA MET A 131 18.43 7.23 15.35
C MET A 131 19.02 8.55 15.86
N ASN A 132 18.18 9.50 16.28
CA ASN A 132 18.57 10.83 16.76
C ASN A 132 18.33 10.92 18.27
N CYS A 133 18.98 10.05 19.04
CA CYS A 133 18.78 9.96 20.49
C CYS A 133 19.75 10.84 21.32
N LEU A 134 20.73 11.49 20.68
CA LEU A 134 21.70 12.36 21.32
C LEU A 134 21.31 13.83 21.20
N PRO A 135 21.30 14.63 22.30
CA PRO A 135 21.03 16.06 22.23
C PRO A 135 22.22 16.79 21.60
N ILE A 136 21.93 17.81 20.78
CA ILE A 136 22.90 18.74 20.22
C ILE A 136 22.75 20.10 20.89
N LEU A 137 23.88 20.81 21.06
CA LEU A 137 23.85 22.22 21.48
C LEU A 137 23.41 23.07 20.29
N VAL A 138 22.33 23.83 20.42
CA VAL A 138 21.89 24.76 19.37
C VAL A 138 22.94 25.87 19.21
N PRO A 139 23.45 26.15 18.00
CA PRO A 139 24.39 27.27 17.78
C PRO A 139 23.76 28.60 18.18
N LYS A 140 24.59 29.48 18.71
CA LYS A 140 24.23 30.80 19.27
C LYS A 140 23.79 31.77 18.19
N THR A 141 22.69 31.65 17.50
CA THR A 141 22.15 32.80 16.73
C THR A 141 20.78 32.48 16.17
N ILE A 142 19.76 32.85 16.86
CA ILE A 142 18.55 33.50 16.31
C ILE A 142 17.89 34.22 17.50
N LYS A 143 18.02 35.54 17.52
CA LYS A 143 17.19 36.40 18.36
C LYS A 143 15.76 36.34 17.80
N PRO A 144 14.74 36.07 18.60
CA PRO A 144 13.37 36.28 18.16
C PRO A 144 13.09 37.79 18.17
N THR A 145 12.80 38.34 16.99
CA THR A 145 12.16 39.65 16.89
C THR A 145 10.74 39.51 17.37
N LEU A 146 10.49 40.12 18.54
CA LEU A 146 9.14 40.38 19.02
C LEU A 146 8.46 41.41 18.10
N THR A 147 7.32 41.06 17.54
CA THR A 147 6.26 42.03 17.29
C THR A 147 4.90 41.32 17.38
N THR A 148 4.25 41.52 18.48
CA THR A 148 2.78 41.47 18.56
C THR A 148 2.23 42.78 17.99
N PRO A 149 1.04 42.82 17.40
CA PRO A 149 -0.09 43.19 18.19
C PRO A 149 -1.37 42.38 17.99
N ARG A 150 -2.13 42.42 19.03
CA ARG A 150 -3.48 41.91 19.25
C ARG A 150 -4.50 42.75 18.47
N SER A 151 -5.48 42.11 17.82
CA SER A 151 -6.92 42.36 18.03
C SER A 151 -7.78 41.67 16.97
N THR A 152 -8.69 40.87 17.45
CA THR A 152 -10.13 40.72 17.10
C THR A 152 -10.60 41.21 15.73
N THR A 153 -11.18 40.36 14.94
CA THR A 153 -12.59 40.22 14.57
C THR A 153 -12.77 39.50 13.22
N LYS A 154 -13.88 38.82 13.14
CA LYS A 154 -14.45 38.06 12.04
C LYS A 154 -14.55 38.81 10.72
N ALA A 155 -14.31 38.17 9.59
CA ALA A 155 -15.28 37.95 8.50
C ALA A 155 -14.64 37.46 7.21
N ARG A 156 -15.15 36.39 6.67
CA ARG A 156 -15.49 35.97 5.31
C ARG A 156 -14.81 36.61 4.10
N ASN A 157 -14.37 35.71 3.23
CA ASN A 157 -14.49 35.68 1.77
C ASN A 157 -13.38 36.23 0.87
N ARG A 158 -13.05 35.30 -0.07
CA ARG A 158 -12.74 35.46 -1.50
C ARG A 158 -11.30 35.84 -1.90
N SER A 159 -10.76 34.86 -2.63
CA SER A 159 -9.89 35.02 -3.83
C SER A 159 -9.19 36.36 -3.98
N SER A 160 -7.90 36.42 -3.83
CA SER A 160 -7.12 37.50 -4.38
C SER A 160 -5.84 36.99 -5.05
N VAL A 161 -5.87 37.09 -6.35
CA VAL A 161 -4.73 37.27 -7.25
C VAL A 161 -3.95 38.49 -6.77
N CYS A 162 -2.65 38.36 -6.69
CA CYS A 162 -1.71 39.34 -6.16
C CYS A 162 -1.75 40.67 -6.96
N PRO A 163 -2.00 41.83 -6.33
CA PRO A 163 -2.19 43.11 -7.04
C PRO A 163 -0.91 43.87 -7.44
N GLU A 164 0.27 43.42 -7.03
CA GLU A 164 1.49 44.25 -7.17
C GLU A 164 2.16 44.23 -8.54
N GLN A 165 1.87 43.28 -9.41
CA GLN A 165 2.47 43.27 -10.75
C GLN A 165 1.72 44.13 -11.78
N ASN A 166 0.46 44.49 -11.54
CA ASN A 166 -0.32 45.30 -12.47
C ASN A 166 -0.09 46.82 -12.29
N THR A 167 0.34 47.28 -11.12
CA THR A 167 0.58 48.72 -10.86
C THR A 167 1.91 49.21 -11.44
N LYS A 168 2.94 48.37 -11.51
CA LYS A 168 4.22 48.72 -12.15
C LYS A 168 4.10 48.83 -13.66
N ARG A 169 3.30 47.97 -14.30
CA ARG A 169 3.10 47.97 -15.75
C ARG A 169 2.24 49.16 -16.20
N ARG A 170 1.24 49.58 -15.39
CA ARG A 170 0.40 50.74 -15.69
C ARG A 170 1.16 52.07 -15.54
N ARG A 171 2.07 52.18 -14.52
CA ARG A 171 2.92 53.38 -14.35
C ARG A 171 3.99 53.51 -15.45
N LEU A 172 4.50 52.40 -16.01
CA LEU A 172 5.45 52.46 -17.13
C LEU A 172 4.77 52.94 -18.41
N CYS A 173 3.55 52.46 -18.71
CA CYS A 173 2.77 52.94 -19.88
C CYS A 173 2.28 54.39 -19.74
N GLU A 174 2.00 54.84 -18.52
CA GLU A 174 1.58 56.24 -18.27
C GLU A 174 2.78 57.21 -18.31
N MET A 175 4.00 56.75 -17.93
CA MET A 175 5.22 57.55 -18.08
C MET A 175 5.72 57.62 -19.51
N GLU A 176 5.56 56.59 -20.33
CA GLU A 176 5.89 56.62 -21.76
C GLU A 176 4.88 57.47 -22.54
N ALA A 177 3.58 57.52 -22.17
CA ALA A 177 2.61 58.39 -22.77
C ALA A 177 2.77 59.87 -22.40
N GLN A 178 3.33 60.18 -21.22
CA GLN A 178 3.63 61.57 -20.82
C GLN A 178 4.88 62.13 -21.42
N ASN A 179 5.91 61.31 -21.69
CA ASN A 179 7.13 61.74 -22.33
C ASN A 179 6.97 62.03 -23.84
N VAL A 180 5.94 61.45 -24.48
CA VAL A 180 5.62 61.76 -25.90
C VAL A 180 4.87 63.09 -26.07
N LEU A 181 4.27 63.61 -24.99
CA LEU A 181 3.46 64.85 -25.03
C LEU A 181 4.25 66.15 -24.72
N VAL A 182 5.50 66.02 -24.24
CA VAL A 182 6.27 67.21 -23.81
C VAL A 182 7.20 67.75 -24.89
N ASP A 183 7.41 66.99 -25.98
CA ASP A 183 8.39 67.38 -27.03
C ASP A 183 7.80 68.07 -28.28
N CYS A 184 6.50 68.43 -28.25
CA CYS A 184 5.78 69.01 -29.38
C CYS A 184 5.62 70.56 -29.35
N THR A 185 6.31 71.31 -28.47
CA THR A 185 6.08 72.76 -28.34
C THR A 185 7.27 73.67 -28.57
N LYS A 186 8.32 73.24 -29.24
CA LYS A 186 9.38 74.15 -29.68
C LYS A 186 10.11 73.59 -30.90
N GLU A 187 9.55 73.81 -32.09
CA GLU A 187 10.36 73.99 -33.27
C GLU A 187 9.60 74.79 -34.31
N THR A 188 10.25 75.82 -34.78
CA THR A 188 9.87 76.76 -35.81
C THR A 188 9.69 76.05 -37.15
N TYR A 189 8.54 76.40 -37.85
CA TYR A 189 8.19 75.85 -39.14
C TYR A 189 9.10 76.32 -40.26
N PRO A 190 9.69 75.41 -41.08
CA PRO A 190 9.98 75.68 -42.46
C PRO A 190 8.78 75.31 -43.34
N GLU A 191 8.59 76.03 -44.42
CA GLU A 191 7.47 75.93 -45.39
C GLU A 191 7.25 74.49 -45.85
N VAL A 192 6.02 74.05 -45.72
CA VAL A 192 5.59 72.67 -46.08
C VAL A 192 5.24 72.68 -47.56
N GLU A 193 6.05 72.02 -48.38
CA GLU A 193 5.60 71.48 -49.66
C GLU A 193 4.42 70.54 -49.42
N ASN A 194 3.34 70.72 -50.22
CA ASN A 194 2.11 69.97 -50.18
C ASN A 194 2.29 68.46 -50.37
N LEU A 195 2.63 67.73 -49.32
CA LEU A 195 2.50 66.29 -49.25
C LEU A 195 1.17 65.96 -48.59
N ASP A 196 0.30 65.24 -49.31
CA ASP A 196 -1.04 64.81 -48.84
C ASP A 196 -0.91 63.99 -47.51
N PRO A 197 -1.36 64.51 -46.37
CA PRO A 197 -1.25 63.83 -45.08
C PRO A 197 -1.92 62.48 -45.06
N SER A 198 -2.84 62.22 -45.96
CA SER A 198 -3.55 60.94 -46.08
C SER A 198 -2.69 59.83 -46.70
N ALA A 199 -1.74 60.15 -47.54
CA ALA A 199 -0.86 59.19 -48.19
C ALA A 199 0.17 58.60 -47.18
N SER A 200 0.76 59.46 -46.35
CA SER A 200 1.70 59.04 -45.28
C SER A 200 1.00 58.14 -44.22
N LEU A 201 -0.22 58.50 -43.87
CA LEU A 201 -1.02 57.69 -42.91
C LEU A 201 -1.41 56.33 -43.49
N ARG A 202 -1.72 56.25 -44.79
CA ARG A 202 -2.01 54.97 -45.48
C ARG A 202 -0.80 54.07 -45.52
N GLU A 203 0.38 54.57 -45.77
CA GLU A 203 1.65 53.84 -45.78
C GLU A 203 1.95 53.28 -44.38
N GLN A 204 1.79 54.06 -43.32
CA GLN A 204 1.92 53.60 -41.94
C GLN A 204 0.92 52.48 -41.58
N VAL A 205 -0.34 52.61 -42.00
CA VAL A 205 -1.36 51.56 -41.78
C VAL A 205 -1.00 50.27 -42.51
N GLU A 206 -0.50 50.32 -43.73
CA GLU A 206 -0.09 49.10 -44.44
C GLU A 206 1.16 48.47 -43.82
N LYS A 207 2.11 49.24 -43.32
CA LYS A 207 3.26 48.77 -42.59
C LYS A 207 2.87 48.07 -41.29
N LEU A 208 1.95 48.69 -40.51
CA LEU A 208 1.42 48.08 -39.28
C LEU A 208 0.61 46.81 -39.54
N LYS A 209 -0.15 46.77 -40.66
CA LYS A 209 -0.87 45.55 -41.06
C LYS A 209 0.11 44.41 -41.41
N ALA A 210 1.17 44.72 -42.15
CA ALA A 210 2.20 43.74 -42.49
C ALA A 210 2.90 43.17 -41.22
N GLU A 211 3.29 44.07 -40.30
CA GLU A 211 3.86 43.70 -39.01
C GLU A 211 2.89 42.86 -38.16
N ASN A 212 1.63 43.24 -38.10
CA ASN A 212 0.59 42.48 -37.38
C ASN A 212 0.40 41.08 -37.98
N ASN A 213 0.47 40.95 -39.31
CA ASN A 213 0.40 39.65 -39.96
C ASN A 213 1.65 38.79 -39.68
N MET A 214 2.84 39.37 -39.66
CA MET A 214 4.06 38.69 -39.25
C MET A 214 3.98 38.21 -37.79
N LEU A 215 3.59 39.11 -36.87
CA LEU A 215 3.42 38.76 -35.44
C LEU A 215 2.33 37.70 -35.22
N LYS A 216 1.28 37.69 -36.04
CA LYS A 216 0.26 36.62 -35.98
C LYS A 216 0.84 35.28 -36.42
N SER A 217 1.62 35.24 -37.50
CA SER A 217 2.26 34.01 -37.97
C SER A 217 3.29 33.49 -36.97
N GLU A 218 4.11 34.38 -36.38
CA GLU A 218 5.05 34.04 -35.32
C GLU A 218 4.36 33.50 -34.06
N ASN A 219 3.24 34.11 -33.66
CA ASN A 219 2.42 33.67 -32.52
C ASN A 219 1.84 32.26 -32.74
N VAL A 220 1.47 31.93 -33.99
CA VAL A 220 1.02 30.55 -34.33
C VAL A 220 2.19 29.56 -34.22
N CYS A 221 3.38 29.92 -34.72
CA CYS A 221 4.56 29.11 -34.62
C CYS A 221 4.94 28.83 -33.13
N GLN A 222 5.03 29.91 -32.33
CA GLN A 222 5.33 29.80 -30.90
C GLN A 222 4.30 28.96 -30.12
N LYS A 223 3.02 29.03 -30.49
CA LYS A 223 1.97 28.17 -29.88
C LYS A 223 2.20 26.71 -30.19
N ASN A 224 2.63 26.38 -31.42
CA ASN A 224 2.95 25.01 -31.81
C ASN A 224 4.21 24.51 -31.05
N ASP A 225 5.25 25.33 -30.95
CA ASP A 225 6.47 24.99 -30.20
C ASP A 225 6.15 24.73 -28.71
N ILE A 226 5.33 25.59 -28.11
CA ILE A 226 4.86 25.41 -26.72
C ILE A 226 4.09 24.08 -26.57
N LYS A 227 3.28 23.69 -27.57
CA LYS A 227 2.56 22.42 -27.53
C LYS A 227 3.55 21.23 -27.56
N VAL A 228 4.49 21.26 -28.49
CA VAL A 228 5.52 20.20 -28.61
C VAL A 228 6.37 20.11 -27.34
N LEU A 229 6.83 21.24 -26.80
CA LEU A 229 7.60 21.25 -25.56
C LEU A 229 6.81 20.73 -24.36
N LYS A 230 5.52 21.05 -24.26
CA LYS A 230 4.65 20.50 -23.21
C LYS A 230 4.51 18.98 -23.32
N GLU A 231 4.37 18.43 -24.52
CA GLU A 231 4.31 16.99 -24.76
C GLU A 231 5.65 16.33 -24.38
N GLN A 232 6.78 16.93 -24.73
CA GLN A 232 8.12 16.44 -24.34
C GLN A 232 8.30 16.47 -22.82
N ILE A 233 7.95 17.55 -22.15
CA ILE A 233 8.01 17.67 -20.68
C ILE A 233 7.14 16.59 -20.04
N HIS A 234 5.93 16.39 -20.53
CA HIS A 234 5.02 15.36 -20.02
C HIS A 234 5.61 13.96 -20.16
N LYS A 235 6.19 13.65 -21.32
CA LYS A 235 6.87 12.37 -21.56
C LYS A 235 8.03 12.15 -20.57
N VAL A 236 8.91 13.14 -20.39
CA VAL A 236 10.03 13.06 -19.45
C VAL A 236 9.54 12.94 -18.00
N GLN A 237 8.43 13.61 -17.65
CA GLN A 237 7.82 13.47 -16.32
C GLN A 237 7.32 12.05 -16.07
N ILE A 238 6.65 11.43 -17.05
CA ILE A 238 6.22 10.02 -16.96
C ILE A 238 7.44 9.10 -16.80
N GLU A 239 8.47 9.26 -17.63
CA GLU A 239 9.68 8.43 -17.59
C GLU A 239 10.42 8.50 -16.24
N LYS A 240 10.39 9.65 -15.58
CA LYS A 240 11.01 9.86 -14.26
C LYS A 240 10.13 9.51 -13.08
N SER A 241 8.80 9.44 -13.27
CA SER A 241 7.86 9.15 -12.19
C SER A 241 7.82 7.66 -11.86
N PHE A 242 7.63 7.32 -10.57
CA PHE A 242 7.32 5.96 -10.17
C PHE A 242 5.80 5.76 -10.20
N SER A 243 5.26 5.56 -11.40
CA SER A 243 3.83 5.52 -11.66
C SER A 243 3.44 4.40 -12.62
N VAL A 244 2.18 4.01 -12.61
CA VAL A 244 1.62 3.03 -13.53
C VAL A 244 1.85 3.44 -14.99
N ASP A 245 1.73 4.74 -15.29
CA ASP A 245 1.89 5.29 -16.64
C ASP A 245 3.28 5.06 -17.24
N ARG A 246 4.31 4.93 -16.38
CA ARG A 246 5.68 4.62 -16.81
C ARG A 246 5.85 3.18 -17.27
N PHE A 247 5.14 2.26 -16.65
CA PHE A 247 5.39 0.82 -16.83
C PHE A 247 4.35 0.12 -17.70
N LYS A 248 3.23 0.77 -18.02
CA LYS A 248 2.09 0.16 -18.74
C LYS A 248 2.43 -0.39 -20.13
N ASP A 249 3.45 0.16 -20.79
CA ASP A 249 3.85 -0.21 -22.15
C ASP A 249 5.02 -1.23 -22.17
N ASP A 250 5.48 -1.70 -21.00
CA ASP A 250 6.53 -2.71 -20.84
C ASP A 250 6.02 -3.85 -19.94
N ASP A 251 5.48 -4.89 -20.53
CA ASP A 251 4.91 -6.05 -19.82
C ASP A 251 5.92 -6.75 -18.91
N LYS A 252 7.22 -6.75 -19.28
CA LYS A 252 8.26 -7.37 -18.46
C LYS A 252 8.48 -6.59 -17.17
N LEU A 253 8.62 -5.27 -17.25
CA LEU A 253 8.75 -4.40 -16.09
C LEU A 253 7.44 -4.35 -15.30
N PHE A 254 6.30 -4.30 -15.98
CA PHE A 254 4.99 -4.30 -15.33
C PHE A 254 4.79 -5.55 -14.48
N ARG A 255 5.08 -6.73 -15.04
CA ARG A 255 5.05 -8.02 -14.32
C ARG A 255 6.04 -8.06 -13.16
N PHE A 256 7.23 -7.50 -13.35
CA PHE A 256 8.24 -7.43 -12.28
C PHE A 256 7.71 -6.65 -11.07
N TYR A 257 7.11 -5.47 -11.31
CA TYR A 257 6.64 -4.58 -10.24
C TYR A 257 5.31 -5.03 -9.63
N THR A 258 4.35 -5.50 -10.42
CA THR A 258 2.99 -5.80 -9.96
C THR A 258 2.74 -7.27 -9.68
N GLY A 259 3.48 -8.17 -10.34
CA GLY A 259 3.20 -9.60 -10.37
C GLY A 259 2.09 -10.01 -11.33
N LEU A 260 1.37 -9.08 -11.96
CA LEU A 260 0.37 -9.36 -13.00
C LEU A 260 1.06 -9.54 -14.37
N GLN A 261 0.40 -10.22 -15.29
CA GLN A 261 1.00 -10.57 -16.57
C GLN A 261 1.33 -9.34 -17.42
N ASP A 262 0.39 -8.40 -17.50
CA ASP A 262 0.44 -7.20 -18.33
C ASP A 262 -0.48 -6.11 -17.77
N TYR A 263 -0.45 -4.94 -18.38
CA TYR A 263 -1.30 -3.82 -17.99
C TYR A 263 -2.78 -4.08 -18.29
N LYS A 264 -3.11 -4.88 -19.32
CA LYS A 264 -4.50 -5.24 -19.64
C LYS A 264 -5.14 -6.04 -18.50
N THR A 265 -4.43 -7.03 -17.98
CA THR A 265 -4.87 -7.81 -16.79
C THR A 265 -5.10 -6.90 -15.57
N PHE A 266 -4.20 -5.94 -15.35
CA PHE A 266 -4.36 -4.93 -14.29
C PHE A 266 -5.60 -4.08 -14.48
N GLN A 267 -5.87 -3.60 -15.69
CA GLN A 267 -7.07 -2.80 -15.99
C GLN A 267 -8.34 -3.59 -15.74
N ILE A 268 -8.43 -4.82 -16.26
CA ILE A 268 -9.60 -5.68 -16.07
C ILE A 268 -9.87 -5.90 -14.57
N LEU A 269 -8.84 -6.22 -13.80
CA LEU A 269 -8.96 -6.38 -12.36
C LEU A 269 -9.39 -5.08 -11.68
N PHE A 270 -8.79 -3.95 -12.04
CA PHE A 270 -9.14 -2.65 -11.49
C PHE A 270 -10.57 -2.23 -11.82
N GLU A 271 -11.02 -2.43 -13.05
CA GLU A 271 -12.37 -2.14 -13.51
C GLU A 271 -13.41 -3.02 -12.82
N SER A 272 -13.08 -4.27 -12.47
CA SER A 272 -13.96 -5.17 -11.70
C SER A 272 -14.32 -4.65 -10.31
N PHE A 273 -13.51 -3.74 -9.77
CA PHE A 273 -13.83 -3.09 -8.50
C PHE A 273 -14.94 -2.04 -8.62
N GLY A 274 -15.24 -1.57 -9.83
CA GLY A 274 -16.28 -0.60 -10.13
C GLY A 274 -16.04 0.77 -9.49
N THR A 275 -17.12 1.53 -9.33
CA THR A 275 -17.05 2.90 -8.78
C THR A 275 -16.75 2.95 -7.28
N VAL A 276 -16.87 1.82 -6.56
CA VAL A 276 -16.66 1.73 -5.10
C VAL A 276 -15.22 2.12 -4.72
N VAL A 277 -14.26 1.88 -5.61
CA VAL A 277 -12.85 2.26 -5.42
C VAL A 277 -12.66 3.77 -5.18
N ASN A 278 -13.55 4.61 -5.72
CA ASN A 278 -13.50 6.06 -5.50
C ASN A 278 -13.93 6.46 -4.09
N ASN A 279 -14.61 5.55 -3.37
CA ASN A 279 -15.18 5.78 -2.05
C ASN A 279 -14.35 5.17 -0.92
N ILE A 280 -13.16 4.65 -1.21
CA ILE A 280 -12.25 4.13 -0.17
C ILE A 280 -11.98 5.25 0.85
N VAL A 281 -12.30 4.95 2.12
CA VAL A 281 -12.04 5.83 3.26
C VAL A 281 -10.65 5.49 3.79
N TYR A 282 -9.77 6.50 3.87
CA TYR A 282 -8.42 6.26 4.38
C TYR A 282 -8.43 6.07 5.89
N TYR A 283 -7.63 5.11 6.32
CA TYR A 283 -7.39 4.86 7.74
C TYR A 283 -6.89 6.13 8.43
N ASP A 284 -7.57 6.52 9.51
CA ASP A 284 -7.15 7.58 10.41
C ASP A 284 -7.07 7.02 11.84
N SER A 285 -5.87 7.04 12.41
CA SER A 285 -5.62 6.58 13.78
C SER A 285 -6.40 7.34 14.85
N ASN A 286 -6.98 8.49 14.51
CA ASN A 286 -7.75 9.32 15.44
C ASN A 286 -9.26 9.04 15.39
N THR A 287 -9.76 8.34 14.40
CA THR A 287 -11.16 7.90 14.36
C THR A 287 -11.33 6.64 15.19
N LYS A 288 -11.87 6.79 16.41
CA LYS A 288 -12.41 5.66 17.14
C LYS A 288 -13.55 5.05 16.34
N ALA A 289 -13.56 3.72 16.24
CA ALA A 289 -14.55 2.92 15.51
C ALA A 289 -15.96 2.97 16.10
N GLU A 290 -16.37 4.05 16.76
CA GLU A 290 -17.67 4.23 17.38
C GLU A 290 -18.54 5.10 16.47
N ASN A 291 -19.60 4.47 15.93
CA ASN A 291 -20.77 5.09 15.29
C ASN A 291 -20.58 5.74 13.91
N ILE A 292 -20.37 4.90 12.90
CA ILE A 292 -20.63 5.32 11.51
C ILE A 292 -22.05 4.86 11.16
N THR A 293 -23.03 5.71 11.35
CA THR A 293 -24.36 5.57 10.76
C THR A 293 -24.32 6.05 9.31
N SER A 294 -24.96 5.31 8.43
CA SER A 294 -24.85 5.33 6.97
C SER A 294 -25.36 6.59 6.23
N SER A 295 -25.70 7.68 6.91
CA SER A 295 -26.41 8.81 6.28
C SER A 295 -25.62 10.10 6.04
N ASP A 296 -24.39 10.27 6.57
CA ASP A 296 -23.69 11.55 6.50
C ASP A 296 -22.23 11.48 5.99
N PHE A 297 -22.01 10.80 4.86
CA PHE A 297 -20.70 10.81 4.22
C PHE A 297 -20.41 12.11 3.43
N VAL A 298 -20.32 13.23 4.13
CA VAL A 298 -19.60 14.38 3.59
C VAL A 298 -18.10 14.13 3.87
N LYS A 299 -17.35 13.85 2.80
CA LYS A 299 -15.88 13.67 2.89
C LYS A 299 -15.23 14.96 3.41
N HIS A 300 -15.07 15.07 4.74
CA HIS A 300 -14.26 16.11 5.35
C HIS A 300 -12.79 15.61 5.40
N GLY A 301 -11.98 16.06 4.47
CA GLY A 301 -10.55 15.71 4.41
C GLY A 301 -9.85 16.32 3.20
N PRO A 302 -8.52 16.36 3.18
CA PRO A 302 -7.78 16.81 2.01
C PRO A 302 -8.12 15.95 0.80
N LYS A 303 -8.12 16.56 -0.40
CA LYS A 303 -8.37 15.85 -1.65
C LYS A 303 -7.35 14.72 -1.83
N ARG A 304 -7.82 13.61 -2.42
CA ARG A 304 -6.96 12.49 -2.82
C ARG A 304 -5.81 13.01 -3.69
N LEU A 305 -4.58 12.64 -3.35
CA LEU A 305 -3.39 13.10 -4.08
C LEU A 305 -3.11 12.24 -5.31
N LEU A 306 -3.42 10.95 -5.23
CA LEU A 306 -3.19 9.98 -6.28
C LEU A 306 -4.53 9.55 -6.91
N ARG A 307 -4.47 9.15 -8.19
CA ARG A 307 -5.57 8.42 -8.81
C ARG A 307 -5.70 7.04 -8.14
N PRO A 308 -6.91 6.49 -7.97
CA PRO A 308 -7.10 5.17 -7.38
C PRO A 308 -6.27 4.07 -8.05
N GLU A 309 -6.15 4.12 -9.37
CA GLU A 309 -5.33 3.24 -10.18
C GLU A 309 -3.85 3.29 -9.76
N GLN A 310 -3.31 4.49 -9.51
CA GLN A 310 -1.95 4.69 -9.06
C GLN A 310 -1.72 4.14 -7.64
N GLU A 311 -2.69 4.29 -6.75
CA GLU A 311 -2.64 3.73 -5.40
C GLU A 311 -2.65 2.20 -5.44
N PHE A 312 -3.53 1.62 -6.27
CA PHE A 312 -3.58 0.17 -6.48
C PHE A 312 -2.25 -0.38 -7.01
N PHE A 313 -1.64 0.31 -7.99
CA PHE A 313 -0.31 -0.03 -8.48
C PHE A 313 0.73 -0.06 -7.34
N LEU A 314 0.80 0.95 -6.49
CA LEU A 314 1.73 0.99 -5.36
C LEU A 314 1.49 -0.16 -4.36
N VAL A 315 0.24 -0.53 -4.14
CA VAL A 315 -0.12 -1.67 -3.28
C VAL A 315 0.38 -2.98 -3.90
N LEU A 316 0.17 -3.20 -5.20
CA LEU A 316 0.71 -4.38 -5.90
C LEU A 316 2.24 -4.43 -5.83
N VAL A 317 2.93 -3.29 -6.00
CA VAL A 317 4.39 -3.19 -5.84
C VAL A 317 4.82 -3.63 -4.44
N ARG A 318 4.12 -3.19 -3.40
CA ARG A 318 4.38 -3.58 -2.02
C ARG A 318 4.25 -5.08 -1.83
N LEU A 319 3.12 -5.63 -2.26
CA LEU A 319 2.85 -7.08 -2.15
C LEU A 319 3.88 -7.89 -2.94
N ARG A 320 4.15 -7.49 -4.18
CA ARG A 320 5.03 -8.23 -5.11
C ARG A 320 6.48 -8.21 -4.70
N LEU A 321 7.03 -7.06 -4.35
CA LEU A 321 8.45 -6.87 -4.09
C LEU A 321 8.79 -6.87 -2.59
N GLY A 322 7.82 -6.75 -1.70
CA GLY A 322 8.05 -6.66 -0.26
C GLY A 322 8.79 -5.40 0.17
N LEU A 323 8.75 -4.32 -0.63
CA LEU A 323 9.47 -3.08 -0.35
C LEU A 323 8.98 -2.44 0.95
N HIS A 324 9.86 -1.78 1.68
CA HIS A 324 9.50 -0.96 2.83
C HIS A 324 8.68 0.27 2.40
N GLU A 325 7.77 0.72 3.25
CA GLU A 325 6.92 1.89 2.98
C GLU A 325 7.75 3.16 2.76
N GLU A 326 8.89 3.29 3.44
CA GLU A 326 9.84 4.38 3.27
C GLU A 326 10.44 4.40 1.86
N ASP A 327 10.78 3.22 1.30
CA ASP A 327 11.32 3.12 -0.07
C ASP A 327 10.25 3.48 -1.10
N ILE A 328 9.02 2.98 -0.93
CA ILE A 328 7.89 3.34 -1.80
C ILE A 328 7.61 4.83 -1.72
N ALA A 329 7.62 5.41 -0.52
CA ALA A 329 7.43 6.84 -0.29
C ALA A 329 8.49 7.69 -1.01
N ALA A 330 9.76 7.29 -0.90
CA ALA A 330 10.87 7.96 -1.58
C ALA A 330 10.75 7.91 -3.10
N ARG A 331 10.38 6.75 -3.68
CA ARG A 331 10.19 6.57 -5.13
C ARG A 331 8.98 7.35 -5.66
N ALA A 332 7.89 7.35 -4.92
CA ALA A 332 6.64 7.98 -5.35
C ALA A 332 6.55 9.47 -4.98
N GLY A 333 7.48 9.99 -4.19
CA GLY A 333 7.53 11.41 -3.80
C GLY A 333 6.52 11.78 -2.71
N PHE A 334 6.18 10.84 -1.81
CA PHE A 334 5.23 11.03 -0.71
C PHE A 334 5.88 10.83 0.66
N SER A 335 5.16 11.17 1.73
CA SER A 335 5.59 10.81 3.08
C SER A 335 5.26 9.33 3.37
N GLN A 336 6.07 8.67 4.20
CA GLN A 336 5.81 7.29 4.66
C GLN A 336 4.41 7.14 5.28
N SER A 337 3.97 8.12 6.08
CA SER A 337 2.63 8.09 6.70
C SER A 337 1.48 8.12 5.68
N GLN A 338 1.66 8.78 4.52
CA GLN A 338 0.67 8.76 3.44
C GLN A 338 0.63 7.40 2.77
N VAL A 339 1.80 6.81 2.49
CA VAL A 339 1.91 5.46 1.93
C VAL A 339 1.28 4.45 2.87
N SER A 340 1.55 4.50 4.17
CA SER A 340 0.97 3.59 5.17
C SER A 340 -0.56 3.66 5.19
N ARG A 341 -1.15 4.86 5.15
CA ARG A 341 -2.62 5.01 5.07
C ARG A 341 -3.20 4.40 3.80
N ILE A 342 -2.55 4.62 2.64
CA ILE A 342 -2.95 4.00 1.37
C ILE A 342 -2.90 2.47 1.51
N MET A 343 -1.78 1.93 2.01
CA MET A 343 -1.58 0.49 2.12
C MET A 343 -2.66 -0.18 2.99
N ILE A 344 -2.88 0.32 4.21
CA ILE A 344 -3.87 -0.24 5.14
C ILE A 344 -5.27 -0.20 4.51
N SER A 345 -5.67 0.96 3.96
CA SER A 345 -7.02 1.13 3.41
C SER A 345 -7.26 0.27 2.17
N TRP A 346 -6.25 0.12 1.32
CA TRP A 346 -6.36 -0.75 0.15
C TRP A 346 -6.30 -2.23 0.50
N ILE A 347 -5.52 -2.65 1.50
CA ILE A 347 -5.51 -4.03 1.99
C ILE A 347 -6.89 -4.40 2.53
N ASP A 348 -7.53 -3.53 3.32
CA ASP A 348 -8.88 -3.75 3.81
C ASP A 348 -9.91 -3.84 2.66
N PHE A 349 -9.83 -2.91 1.72
CA PHE A 349 -10.70 -2.90 0.54
C PHE A 349 -10.53 -4.15 -0.33
N LEU A 350 -9.29 -4.50 -0.69
CA LEU A 350 -9.01 -5.66 -1.54
C LEU A 350 -9.42 -6.96 -0.85
N HIS A 351 -9.16 -7.10 0.44
CA HIS A 351 -9.58 -8.27 1.19
C HIS A 351 -11.10 -8.46 1.14
N ALA A 352 -11.86 -7.39 1.44
CA ALA A 352 -13.32 -7.45 1.40
C ALA A 352 -13.84 -7.74 -0.01
N ARG A 353 -13.26 -7.08 -1.02
CA ARG A 353 -13.71 -7.20 -2.41
C ARG A 353 -13.37 -8.55 -3.04
N LEU A 354 -12.12 -9.00 -2.91
CA LEU A 354 -11.69 -10.27 -3.49
C LEU A 354 -12.40 -11.46 -2.82
N ARG A 355 -12.60 -11.42 -1.49
CA ARG A 355 -13.35 -12.48 -0.79
C ARG A 355 -14.82 -12.59 -1.21
N SER A 356 -15.40 -11.55 -1.80
CA SER A 356 -16.75 -11.62 -2.35
C SER A 356 -16.85 -12.38 -3.67
N TYR A 357 -15.71 -12.65 -4.34
CA TYR A 357 -15.69 -13.46 -5.54
C TYR A 357 -15.62 -14.95 -5.19
N PRO A 358 -16.57 -15.77 -5.69
CA PRO A 358 -16.51 -17.21 -5.49
C PRO A 358 -15.32 -17.77 -6.26
N ILE A 359 -14.44 -18.51 -5.57
CA ILE A 359 -13.30 -19.20 -6.21
C ILE A 359 -13.47 -20.72 -6.24
N TRP A 360 -14.51 -21.26 -5.60
CA TRP A 360 -14.83 -22.67 -5.65
C TRP A 360 -15.65 -22.99 -6.90
N PRO A 361 -15.07 -23.65 -7.94
CA PRO A 361 -15.75 -23.88 -9.20
C PRO A 361 -16.80 -24.98 -9.05
N SER A 362 -17.86 -24.92 -9.86
CA SER A 362 -18.84 -26.01 -9.97
C SER A 362 -18.20 -27.29 -10.52
N ARG A 363 -18.78 -28.46 -10.25
CA ARG A 363 -18.28 -29.72 -10.78
C ARG A 363 -18.18 -29.69 -12.32
N SER A 364 -19.19 -29.13 -12.97
CA SER A 364 -19.22 -28.99 -14.42
C SER A 364 -18.09 -28.10 -14.97
N CYS A 365 -17.70 -27.06 -14.23
CA CYS A 365 -16.57 -26.22 -14.61
C CYS A 365 -15.24 -27.02 -14.50
N ILE A 366 -15.06 -27.78 -13.41
CA ILE A 366 -13.89 -28.63 -13.24
C ILE A 366 -13.78 -29.66 -14.37
N ASP A 367 -14.86 -30.34 -14.72
CA ASP A 367 -14.87 -31.36 -15.77
C ASP A 367 -14.50 -30.79 -17.15
N LYS A 368 -14.94 -29.56 -17.46
CA LYS A 368 -14.58 -28.86 -18.70
C LYS A 368 -13.12 -28.47 -18.76
N THR A 369 -12.55 -28.01 -17.63
CA THR A 369 -11.18 -27.47 -17.55
C THR A 369 -10.14 -28.49 -17.10
N MET A 370 -10.57 -29.72 -16.79
CA MET A 370 -9.71 -30.77 -16.26
C MET A 370 -8.65 -31.19 -17.28
N PRO A 371 -7.35 -31.16 -16.95
CA PRO A 371 -6.28 -31.64 -17.80
C PRO A 371 -6.39 -33.14 -18.07
N GLU A 372 -5.87 -33.59 -19.23
CA GLU A 372 -5.94 -34.97 -19.66
C GLU A 372 -5.29 -35.94 -18.66
N SER A 373 -4.20 -35.54 -18.03
CA SER A 373 -3.53 -36.32 -16.99
C SER A 373 -4.43 -36.65 -15.77
N PHE A 374 -5.33 -35.72 -15.41
CA PHE A 374 -6.31 -35.97 -14.35
C PHE A 374 -7.50 -36.81 -14.87
N LYS A 375 -8.00 -36.52 -16.06
CA LYS A 375 -9.13 -37.27 -16.67
C LYS A 375 -8.87 -38.76 -16.76
N GLN A 376 -7.65 -39.13 -17.12
CA GLN A 376 -7.27 -40.55 -17.27
C GLN A 376 -7.04 -41.25 -15.95
N MET A 377 -6.46 -40.58 -14.95
CA MET A 377 -6.03 -41.24 -13.73
C MET A 377 -6.93 -40.94 -12.52
N TYR A 378 -7.43 -39.72 -12.40
CA TYR A 378 -8.17 -39.24 -11.24
C TYR A 378 -9.36 -38.34 -11.64
N PRO A 379 -10.33 -38.85 -12.43
CA PRO A 379 -11.42 -38.03 -12.99
C PRO A 379 -12.37 -37.46 -11.92
N SER A 380 -12.42 -38.05 -10.73
CA SER A 380 -13.25 -37.57 -9.61
C SER A 380 -12.60 -36.43 -8.81
N THR A 381 -11.34 -36.07 -9.10
CA THR A 381 -10.62 -35.04 -8.32
C THR A 381 -11.37 -33.72 -8.36
N ARG A 382 -11.74 -33.24 -7.17
CA ARG A 382 -12.37 -31.93 -6.94
C ARG A 382 -11.31 -30.88 -6.64
N VAL A 383 -10.37 -31.24 -5.75
CA VAL A 383 -9.36 -30.33 -5.24
C VAL A 383 -8.08 -31.10 -4.89
N VAL A 384 -6.95 -30.47 -5.13
CA VAL A 384 -5.63 -30.89 -4.63
C VAL A 384 -5.25 -29.94 -3.51
N ILE A 385 -5.01 -30.47 -2.33
CA ILE A 385 -4.74 -29.67 -1.12
C ILE A 385 -3.32 -29.83 -0.61
N ASP A 386 -2.77 -28.76 -0.02
CA ASP A 386 -1.50 -28.79 0.68
C ASP A 386 -1.44 -27.67 1.74
N TYR A 387 -0.55 -27.81 2.73
CA TYR A 387 -0.30 -26.78 3.72
C TYR A 387 0.89 -25.93 3.36
N THR A 388 0.80 -24.67 3.75
CA THR A 388 1.95 -23.77 3.66
C THR A 388 2.09 -22.96 4.93
N GLU A 389 3.33 -22.56 5.22
CA GLU A 389 3.66 -21.74 6.38
C GLU A 389 4.33 -20.45 5.94
N ILE A 390 3.95 -19.35 6.56
CA ILE A 390 4.54 -18.02 6.41
C ILE A 390 5.35 -17.74 7.65
N PHE A 391 6.64 -17.40 7.49
CA PHE A 391 7.48 -17.01 8.61
C PHE A 391 7.04 -15.68 9.19
N ILE A 392 6.91 -15.62 10.52
CA ILE A 392 6.60 -14.41 11.25
C ILE A 392 7.72 -14.05 12.20
N GLU A 393 7.89 -12.77 12.46
CA GLU A 393 8.78 -12.28 13.49
C GLU A 393 8.38 -12.87 14.84
N MET A 394 9.37 -13.21 15.67
CA MET A 394 9.13 -13.81 16.98
C MET A 394 8.33 -12.87 17.87
N PRO A 395 7.12 -13.24 18.32
CA PRO A 395 6.32 -12.42 19.20
C PRO A 395 7.02 -12.16 20.54
N SER A 396 6.71 -11.03 21.19
CA SER A 396 7.33 -10.66 22.47
C SER A 396 6.86 -11.49 23.67
N SER A 397 5.65 -12.06 23.61
CA SER A 397 5.08 -12.87 24.70
C SER A 397 5.45 -14.34 24.54
N PHE A 398 5.88 -15.00 25.61
CA PHE A 398 6.20 -16.44 25.61
C PHE A 398 5.01 -17.31 25.19
N ARG A 399 3.79 -16.93 25.56
CA ARG A 399 2.58 -17.63 25.15
C ARG A 399 2.40 -17.57 23.63
N SER A 400 2.53 -16.39 23.05
CA SER A 400 2.42 -16.21 21.60
C SER A 400 3.55 -16.95 20.87
N GLN A 401 4.79 -16.92 21.39
CA GLN A 401 5.90 -17.69 20.85
C GLN A 401 5.58 -19.18 20.82
N SER A 402 5.11 -19.75 21.94
CA SER A 402 4.77 -21.17 22.04
C SER A 402 3.65 -21.61 21.09
N VAL A 403 2.65 -20.76 20.88
CA VAL A 403 1.50 -21.06 20.01
C VAL A 403 1.87 -20.94 18.53
N THR A 404 2.72 -19.98 18.16
CA THR A 404 3.11 -19.75 16.76
C THR A 404 4.33 -20.56 16.33
N TYR A 405 5.03 -21.24 17.25
CA TYR A 405 6.22 -22.03 16.94
C TYR A 405 5.87 -23.32 16.19
N SER A 406 6.39 -23.44 14.97
CA SER A 406 6.32 -24.68 14.18
C SER A 406 7.54 -25.56 14.49
N SER A 407 7.29 -26.74 15.04
CA SER A 407 8.37 -27.73 15.28
C SER A 407 8.97 -28.26 13.97
N TYR A 408 8.18 -28.26 12.89
CA TYR A 408 8.64 -28.69 11.56
C TYR A 408 9.57 -27.66 10.91
N LYS A 409 9.27 -26.37 11.03
CA LYS A 409 10.08 -25.28 10.44
C LYS A 409 11.13 -24.73 11.41
N HIS A 410 11.10 -25.12 12.69
CA HIS A 410 11.95 -24.59 13.75
C HIS A 410 11.90 -23.05 13.86
N HIS A 411 10.72 -22.48 13.58
CA HIS A 411 10.49 -21.03 13.53
C HIS A 411 9.07 -20.67 13.94
N ASN A 412 8.83 -19.40 14.28
CA ASN A 412 7.48 -18.90 14.47
C ASN A 412 6.83 -18.68 13.09
N THR A 413 5.66 -19.28 12.89
CA THR A 413 4.97 -19.28 11.60
C THR A 413 3.46 -19.07 11.75
N ALA A 414 2.83 -18.67 10.65
CA ALA A 414 1.42 -18.76 10.41
C ALA A 414 1.16 -19.81 9.31
N LYS A 415 0.24 -20.75 9.56
CA LYS A 415 -0.02 -21.91 8.71
C LYS A 415 -1.39 -21.79 8.04
N ALA A 416 -1.49 -22.18 6.79
CA ALA A 416 -2.76 -22.19 6.05
C ALA A 416 -2.87 -23.43 5.17
N LEU A 417 -4.13 -23.84 4.91
CA LEU A 417 -4.49 -24.81 3.88
C LEU A 417 -4.80 -24.06 2.58
N ILE A 418 -4.28 -24.58 1.49
CA ILE A 418 -4.59 -24.14 0.13
C ILE A 418 -5.12 -25.31 -0.68
N GLY A 419 -6.13 -25.05 -1.49
CA GLY A 419 -6.66 -25.99 -2.47
C GLY A 419 -6.58 -25.42 -3.88
N ILE A 420 -6.18 -26.25 -4.83
CA ILE A 420 -6.21 -25.93 -6.25
C ILE A 420 -7.15 -26.90 -6.99
N SER A 421 -7.81 -26.38 -8.03
CA SER A 421 -8.50 -27.24 -8.99
C SER A 421 -7.50 -28.08 -9.80
N PRO A 422 -7.92 -29.17 -10.47
CA PRO A 422 -7.06 -29.93 -11.35
C PRO A 422 -6.41 -29.10 -12.47
N SER A 423 -7.02 -27.98 -12.90
CA SER A 423 -6.45 -27.03 -13.87
C SER A 423 -5.32 -26.16 -13.27
N GLY A 424 -5.12 -26.21 -11.94
CA GLY A 424 -4.06 -25.48 -11.24
C GLY A 424 -4.47 -24.10 -10.75
N ALA A 425 -5.74 -23.71 -10.87
CA ALA A 425 -6.25 -22.48 -10.27
C ALA A 425 -6.48 -22.65 -8.77
N VAL A 426 -6.16 -21.63 -7.98
CA VAL A 426 -6.48 -21.59 -6.54
C VAL A 426 -7.99 -21.56 -6.37
N SER A 427 -8.56 -22.62 -5.85
CA SER A 427 -10.00 -22.81 -5.64
C SER A 427 -10.42 -22.74 -4.18
N PHE A 428 -9.48 -22.88 -3.24
CA PHE A 428 -9.75 -22.76 -1.82
C PHE A 428 -8.56 -22.13 -1.08
N VAL A 429 -8.86 -21.26 -0.12
CA VAL A 429 -7.86 -20.61 0.75
C VAL A 429 -8.41 -20.53 2.15
N SER A 430 -7.76 -21.18 3.12
CA SER A 430 -8.12 -21.01 4.53
C SER A 430 -7.58 -19.69 5.09
N ASP A 431 -8.18 -19.23 6.18
CA ASP A 431 -7.55 -18.24 7.04
C ASP A 431 -6.24 -18.81 7.62
N LEU A 432 -5.39 -17.92 8.13
CA LEU A 432 -4.13 -18.31 8.76
C LEU A 432 -4.35 -18.81 10.20
N TYR A 433 -3.74 -19.92 10.51
CA TYR A 433 -3.68 -20.53 11.83
C TYR A 433 -2.29 -20.35 12.45
N ALA A 434 -2.19 -20.51 13.75
CA ALA A 434 -0.90 -20.50 14.43
C ALA A 434 -0.05 -21.70 14.00
N GLY A 435 1.27 -21.54 13.89
CA GLY A 435 2.18 -22.56 13.37
C GLY A 435 2.15 -23.91 14.10
N ARG A 436 1.70 -23.92 15.37
CA ARG A 436 1.52 -25.15 16.16
C ARG A 436 0.23 -25.92 15.82
N SER A 437 -0.71 -25.33 15.11
CA SER A 437 -1.99 -25.99 14.77
C SER A 437 -1.72 -27.26 13.94
N SER A 438 -2.44 -28.34 14.25
CA SER A 438 -2.30 -29.59 13.50
C SER A 438 -3.02 -29.48 12.14
N ASP A 439 -2.54 -30.25 11.18
CA ASP A 439 -3.11 -30.30 9.83
C ASP A 439 -4.58 -30.75 9.89
N LYS A 440 -4.87 -31.78 10.66
CA LYS A 440 -6.24 -32.28 10.88
C LYS A 440 -7.17 -31.21 11.46
N GLN A 441 -6.71 -30.46 12.47
CA GLN A 441 -7.48 -29.36 13.05
C GLN A 441 -7.79 -28.30 12.00
N ILE A 442 -6.80 -27.88 11.22
CA ILE A 442 -7.00 -26.85 10.17
C ILE A 442 -8.02 -27.33 9.14
N THR A 443 -7.93 -28.59 8.67
CA THR A 443 -8.87 -29.12 7.68
C THR A 443 -10.30 -29.13 8.21
N ASN A 444 -10.50 -29.52 9.48
CA ASN A 444 -11.84 -29.60 10.07
C ASN A 444 -12.45 -28.21 10.34
N ASP A 445 -11.62 -27.23 10.67
CA ASP A 445 -12.08 -25.89 11.08
C ASP A 445 -12.20 -24.90 9.91
N CYS A 446 -11.53 -25.16 8.76
CA CYS A 446 -11.45 -24.16 7.69
C CYS A 446 -12.66 -24.13 6.73
N GLY A 447 -13.59 -25.08 6.85
CA GLY A 447 -14.81 -25.14 6.04
C GLY A 447 -14.65 -25.79 4.65
N ILE A 448 -13.48 -26.36 4.32
CA ILE A 448 -13.28 -27.05 3.02
C ILE A 448 -14.16 -28.29 2.91
N LEU A 449 -14.39 -28.99 4.02
CA LEU A 449 -15.20 -30.22 4.05
C LEU A 449 -16.65 -29.96 3.69
N ASP A 450 -17.19 -28.78 4.02
CA ASP A 450 -18.55 -28.36 3.72
C ASP A 450 -18.80 -28.08 2.22
N LEU A 451 -17.72 -27.92 1.44
CA LEU A 451 -17.77 -27.63 0.01
C LEU A 451 -17.70 -28.89 -0.87
N LEU A 452 -17.43 -30.05 -0.26
CA LEU A 452 -17.25 -31.31 -0.97
C LEU A 452 -18.59 -32.03 -1.14
N GLU A 453 -18.80 -32.60 -2.33
CA GLU A 453 -20.01 -33.30 -2.69
C GLU A 453 -19.75 -34.82 -2.85
N ALA A 454 -20.78 -35.65 -2.68
CA ALA A 454 -20.66 -37.10 -2.89
C ALA A 454 -20.19 -37.39 -4.34
N GLY A 455 -19.17 -38.22 -4.49
CA GLY A 455 -18.51 -38.52 -5.76
C GLY A 455 -17.26 -37.68 -6.02
N ASP A 456 -17.00 -36.66 -5.21
CA ASP A 456 -15.74 -35.91 -5.27
C ASP A 456 -14.57 -36.73 -4.70
N SER A 457 -13.35 -36.43 -5.14
CA SER A 457 -12.14 -36.87 -4.45
C SER A 457 -11.22 -35.70 -4.13
N VAL A 458 -10.60 -35.79 -2.96
CA VAL A 458 -9.55 -34.87 -2.50
C VAL A 458 -8.21 -35.54 -2.72
N MET A 459 -7.26 -34.81 -3.31
CA MET A 459 -5.89 -35.27 -3.43
C MET A 459 -4.99 -34.51 -2.47
N ALA A 460 -4.15 -35.24 -1.71
CA ALA A 460 -3.29 -34.64 -0.69
C ALA A 460 -1.96 -35.40 -0.55
N ASP A 461 -1.05 -34.87 0.27
CA ASP A 461 0.18 -35.55 0.64
C ASP A 461 -0.09 -36.68 1.65
N LYS A 462 0.86 -37.58 1.77
CA LYS A 462 0.83 -38.74 2.67
C LYS A 462 0.53 -38.38 4.14
N GLY A 463 0.92 -37.18 4.59
CA GLY A 463 0.68 -36.72 5.97
C GLY A 463 -0.75 -36.29 6.30
N PHE A 464 -1.67 -36.31 5.33
CA PHE A 464 -3.06 -35.93 5.57
C PHE A 464 -3.90 -37.08 6.12
N GLU A 465 -4.03 -37.15 7.44
CA GLU A 465 -4.83 -38.15 8.16
C GLU A 465 -6.29 -37.69 8.33
N ILE A 466 -6.96 -37.36 7.21
CA ILE A 466 -8.33 -36.81 7.19
C ILE A 466 -9.37 -37.80 6.64
N ALA A 467 -8.98 -39.01 6.30
CA ALA A 467 -9.91 -39.98 5.66
C ALA A 467 -11.18 -40.24 6.46
N GLY A 468 -11.08 -40.21 7.79
CA GLY A 468 -12.23 -40.41 8.69
C GLY A 468 -13.09 -39.16 8.91
N ASP A 469 -12.66 -38.01 8.45
CA ASP A 469 -13.34 -36.72 8.63
C ASP A 469 -14.03 -36.25 7.32
N LEU A 470 -13.80 -36.96 6.20
CA LEU A 470 -14.42 -36.62 4.91
C LEU A 470 -15.92 -36.91 4.92
N PRO A 471 -16.73 -36.08 4.20
CA PRO A 471 -18.14 -36.33 4.00
C PRO A 471 -18.41 -37.68 3.33
N GLN A 472 -19.60 -38.26 3.58
CA GLN A 472 -19.98 -39.54 2.99
C GLN A 472 -19.94 -39.48 1.45
N GLY A 473 -19.27 -40.46 0.82
CA GLY A 473 -19.12 -40.53 -0.63
C GLY A 473 -17.99 -39.73 -1.22
N VAL A 474 -17.20 -39.04 -0.40
CA VAL A 474 -15.96 -38.36 -0.80
C VAL A 474 -14.77 -39.30 -0.56
N THR A 475 -13.83 -39.36 -1.50
CA THR A 475 -12.64 -40.21 -1.42
C THR A 475 -11.37 -39.40 -1.25
N LEU A 476 -10.35 -40.00 -0.63
CA LEU A 476 -9.03 -39.38 -0.43
C LEU A 476 -7.98 -40.11 -1.28
N ASN A 477 -7.30 -39.38 -2.15
CA ASN A 477 -6.19 -39.86 -2.96
C ASN A 477 -4.87 -39.39 -2.32
N ILE A 478 -4.20 -40.27 -1.61
CA ILE A 478 -2.88 -40.05 -0.98
C ILE A 478 -1.91 -41.18 -1.34
N PRO A 479 -0.61 -40.94 -1.33
CA PRO A 479 0.38 -42.01 -1.52
C PRO A 479 0.21 -43.12 -0.46
N PRO A 480 0.30 -44.38 -0.84
CA PRO A 480 0.16 -45.50 0.09
C PRO A 480 1.18 -45.46 1.21
N PHE A 481 0.78 -45.98 2.39
CA PHE A 481 1.64 -46.08 3.55
C PHE A 481 2.48 -47.34 3.48
N LEU A 482 3.71 -47.30 4.01
CA LEU A 482 4.56 -48.46 4.12
C LEU A 482 3.98 -49.55 5.05
N GLY A 483 3.15 -49.13 6.03
CA GLY A 483 2.35 -50.05 6.88
C GLY A 483 3.10 -51.14 7.59
N GLY A 484 4.39 -50.94 7.93
CA GLY A 484 5.27 -51.97 8.52
C GLY A 484 5.89 -52.95 7.53
N LYS A 485 5.69 -52.75 6.22
CA LYS A 485 6.39 -53.50 5.15
C LYS A 485 7.80 -52.92 4.96
N ASP A 486 8.75 -53.77 4.55
CA ASP A 486 10.11 -53.33 4.22
C ASP A 486 10.14 -52.48 2.92
N HIS A 487 9.25 -52.79 1.98
CA HIS A 487 9.16 -52.10 0.69
C HIS A 487 7.68 -51.93 0.24
N LEU A 488 7.42 -50.93 -0.57
CA LEU A 488 6.15 -50.80 -1.30
C LEU A 488 6.07 -51.85 -2.40
N SER A 489 4.86 -52.33 -2.70
CA SER A 489 4.67 -53.19 -3.89
C SER A 489 4.88 -52.37 -5.17
N ILE A 490 5.05 -53.06 -6.32
CA ILE A 490 5.21 -52.38 -7.63
C ILE A 490 4.00 -51.52 -7.94
N GLU A 491 2.80 -51.98 -7.58
CA GLU A 491 1.55 -51.25 -7.74
C GLU A 491 1.53 -50.01 -6.85
N GLU A 492 1.88 -50.15 -5.57
CA GLU A 492 1.94 -49.06 -4.60
C GLU A 492 3.00 -48.00 -4.99
N GLU A 493 4.14 -48.43 -5.52
CA GLU A 493 5.17 -47.52 -6.03
C GLU A 493 4.67 -46.77 -7.30
N THR A 494 4.03 -47.49 -8.19
CA THR A 494 3.44 -46.90 -9.40
C THR A 494 2.38 -45.86 -9.05
N GLU A 495 1.49 -46.18 -8.08
CA GLU A 495 0.47 -45.25 -7.59
C GLU A 495 1.10 -44.04 -6.92
N THR A 496 2.14 -44.23 -6.10
CA THR A 496 2.89 -43.13 -5.50
C THR A 496 3.43 -42.16 -6.56
N ARG A 497 4.01 -42.69 -7.65
CA ARG A 497 4.55 -41.89 -8.75
C ARG A 497 3.44 -41.15 -9.52
N ARG A 498 2.28 -41.78 -9.73
CA ARG A 498 1.12 -41.17 -10.38
C ARG A 498 0.58 -40.00 -9.56
N ILE A 499 0.34 -40.19 -8.27
CA ILE A 499 -0.12 -39.12 -7.38
C ILE A 499 0.90 -37.97 -7.36
N ALA A 500 2.19 -38.26 -7.22
CA ALA A 500 3.23 -37.24 -7.19
C ALA A 500 3.28 -36.40 -8.48
N SER A 501 3.05 -37.04 -9.64
CA SER A 501 3.09 -36.35 -10.95
C SER A 501 2.02 -35.26 -11.12
N VAL A 502 0.86 -35.43 -10.47
CA VAL A 502 -0.24 -34.46 -10.53
C VAL A 502 -0.30 -33.56 -9.30
N ARG A 503 0.13 -34.05 -8.14
CA ARG A 503 0.19 -33.25 -6.90
C ARG A 503 1.21 -32.11 -6.95
N ILE A 504 2.28 -32.23 -7.74
CA ILE A 504 3.32 -31.19 -7.88
C ILE A 504 2.72 -29.82 -8.25
N HIS A 505 1.53 -29.78 -8.81
CA HIS A 505 0.89 -28.52 -9.21
C HIS A 505 0.45 -27.67 -8.00
N VAL A 506 0.06 -28.26 -6.85
CA VAL A 506 -0.26 -27.48 -5.65
C VAL A 506 1.01 -26.86 -5.07
N GLU A 507 2.13 -27.57 -5.09
CA GLU A 507 3.43 -27.02 -4.66
C GLU A 507 3.84 -25.84 -5.56
N ARG A 508 3.65 -25.97 -6.89
CA ARG A 508 3.88 -24.89 -7.84
C ARG A 508 2.97 -23.68 -7.59
N ALA A 509 1.70 -23.91 -7.21
CA ALA A 509 0.78 -22.83 -6.83
C ALA A 509 1.26 -22.10 -5.59
N ILE A 510 1.71 -22.83 -4.56
CA ILE A 510 2.28 -22.27 -3.34
C ILE A 510 3.53 -21.42 -3.65
N VAL A 511 4.44 -21.94 -4.49
CA VAL A 511 5.61 -21.17 -4.93
C VAL A 511 5.18 -19.89 -5.67
N ARG A 512 4.16 -19.97 -6.52
CA ARG A 512 3.61 -18.82 -7.25
C ARG A 512 3.05 -17.77 -6.31
N ILE A 513 2.29 -18.16 -5.28
CA ILE A 513 1.78 -17.25 -4.24
C ILE A 513 2.94 -16.63 -3.46
N LYS A 514 3.93 -17.42 -3.07
CA LYS A 514 5.12 -16.92 -2.37
C LYS A 514 6.07 -16.08 -3.23
N ASN A 515 5.84 -15.99 -4.53
CA ASN A 515 6.48 -15.01 -5.39
C ASN A 515 6.01 -13.57 -5.11
N PHE A 516 4.90 -13.38 -4.40
CA PHE A 516 4.63 -12.15 -3.69
C PHE A 516 5.57 -12.06 -2.48
N LYS A 517 6.66 -11.30 -2.62
CA LYS A 517 7.80 -11.29 -1.70
C LYS A 517 7.44 -10.90 -0.26
N ILE A 518 6.34 -10.18 -0.08
CA ILE A 518 5.82 -9.87 1.26
C ILE A 518 5.51 -11.14 2.07
N LEU A 519 5.18 -12.27 1.42
CA LEU A 519 4.92 -13.57 2.05
C LEU A 519 6.18 -14.46 2.15
N SER A 520 7.25 -14.13 1.44
CA SER A 520 8.50 -14.93 1.42
C SER A 520 9.52 -14.43 2.43
N THR A 521 9.34 -13.25 2.98
CA THR A 521 10.17 -12.67 4.04
C THR A 521 9.55 -12.96 5.40
N ILE A 522 10.31 -12.72 6.46
CA ILE A 522 9.77 -12.78 7.82
C ILE A 522 8.76 -11.64 7.99
N PHE A 523 7.50 -12.00 8.20
CA PHE A 523 6.42 -11.03 8.31
C PHE A 523 6.48 -10.33 9.69
N PRO A 524 6.51 -8.99 9.74
CA PRO A 524 6.71 -8.27 10.99
C PRO A 524 5.47 -8.35 11.89
N VAL A 525 5.68 -8.54 13.21
CA VAL A 525 4.59 -8.56 14.20
C VAL A 525 3.80 -7.25 14.24
N SER A 526 4.45 -6.12 13.88
CA SER A 526 3.76 -4.82 13.78
C SER A 526 2.61 -4.81 12.76
N MET A 527 2.63 -5.72 11.78
CA MET A 527 1.59 -5.90 10.76
C MET A 527 0.74 -7.17 11.00
N ALA A 528 0.79 -7.77 12.18
CA ALA A 528 0.09 -9.02 12.49
C ALA A 528 -1.44 -8.94 12.21
N ALA A 529 -2.04 -7.76 12.36
CA ALA A 529 -3.47 -7.55 12.06
C ALA A 529 -3.82 -7.73 10.57
N ASP A 530 -2.85 -7.56 9.69
CA ASP A 530 -3.06 -7.56 8.24
C ASP A 530 -2.52 -8.80 7.55
N ILE A 531 -1.77 -9.67 8.25
CA ILE A 531 -1.13 -10.84 7.64
C ILE A 531 -2.15 -11.77 6.96
N ASN A 532 -3.29 -12.02 7.60
CA ASN A 532 -4.35 -12.86 7.04
C ASN A 532 -4.96 -12.24 5.78
N LYS A 533 -5.21 -10.93 5.80
CA LYS A 533 -5.72 -10.19 4.64
C LYS A 533 -4.72 -10.24 3.48
N VAL A 534 -3.44 -9.99 3.76
CA VAL A 534 -2.35 -10.04 2.76
C VAL A 534 -2.22 -11.45 2.17
N TRP A 535 -2.32 -12.50 3.01
CA TRP A 535 -2.31 -13.89 2.57
C TRP A 535 -3.43 -14.15 1.55
N ILE A 536 -4.67 -13.85 1.92
CA ILE A 536 -5.83 -14.06 1.06
C ILE A 536 -5.72 -13.27 -0.24
N ILE A 537 -5.36 -11.98 -0.17
CA ILE A 537 -5.17 -11.14 -1.37
C ILE A 537 -4.15 -11.75 -2.33
N CYS A 538 -2.99 -12.18 -1.83
CA CYS A 538 -1.95 -12.76 -2.68
C CYS A 538 -2.38 -14.08 -3.32
N CYS A 539 -3.17 -14.91 -2.61
CA CYS A 539 -3.75 -16.13 -3.16
C CYS A 539 -4.70 -15.83 -4.31
N TYR A 540 -5.64 -14.90 -4.12
CA TYR A 540 -6.58 -14.50 -5.18
C TYR A 540 -5.85 -13.86 -6.37
N LEU A 541 -4.89 -12.97 -6.12
CA LEU A 541 -4.09 -12.34 -7.19
C LEU A 541 -3.30 -13.37 -8.01
N SER A 542 -2.93 -14.52 -7.43
CA SER A 542 -2.21 -15.56 -8.14
C SER A 542 -3.03 -16.20 -9.26
N ASN A 543 -4.36 -16.14 -9.22
CA ASN A 543 -5.24 -16.63 -10.28
C ASN A 543 -5.24 -15.74 -11.53
N PHE A 544 -4.78 -14.49 -11.45
CA PHE A 544 -4.61 -13.59 -12.61
C PHE A 544 -3.26 -13.78 -13.32
N LEU A 545 -2.51 -14.81 -12.95
CA LEU A 545 -1.29 -15.23 -13.64
C LEU A 545 -1.61 -16.31 -14.70
N PRO A 546 -0.74 -16.52 -15.69
CA PRO A 546 -0.94 -17.56 -16.69
C PRO A 546 -1.22 -18.93 -16.06
N PRO A 547 -2.01 -19.80 -16.70
CA PRO A 547 -2.32 -21.13 -16.19
C PRO A 547 -1.06 -21.90 -15.76
N LEU A 548 -1.15 -22.66 -14.66
CA LEU A 548 -0.04 -23.52 -14.18
C LEU A 548 0.16 -24.71 -15.10
N ILE A 549 -0.93 -25.25 -15.61
CA ILE A 549 -0.97 -26.42 -16.48
C ILE A 549 -1.37 -25.92 -17.86
N LYS A 550 -0.47 -26.06 -18.83
CA LYS A 550 -0.80 -25.81 -20.23
C LYS A 550 -1.62 -27.00 -20.72
N ASN A 551 -2.81 -26.74 -21.22
CA ASN A 551 -3.52 -27.76 -21.95
C ASN A 551 -2.73 -28.08 -23.24
N ASP A 552 -2.33 -29.32 -23.43
CA ASP A 552 -1.60 -29.80 -24.63
C ASP A 552 -2.46 -29.74 -25.94
N ARG A 553 -3.44 -28.83 -25.99
CA ARG A 553 -4.32 -28.55 -27.12
C ARG A 553 -4.07 -27.15 -27.70
N ALA A 554 -2.82 -26.73 -27.80
CA ALA A 554 -2.45 -25.58 -28.63
C ALA A 554 -1.42 -26.00 -29.65
#